data_80e8408938b959a5a555db189acf875a
#
_entry.id   80e8408938b959a5a555db189acf875a
#
_cell.length_a   1.000
_cell.length_b   1.000
_cell.length_c   1.000
_cell.angle_alpha   90.00
_cell.angle_beta   90.00
_cell.angle_gamma   90.00
#
_symmetry.space_group_name_H-M   'P 1'
#
loop_
_entity.id
_entity.type
_entity.pdbx_description
1 polymer ?
#
loop_
_entity_poly.entity_id
_entity_poly.type
_entity_poly.pdbx_seq_one_letter_code
_entity_poly.pdbx_strand_id
1 'polypeptide(L)'
;MICHTVLSRHIDSDSKTLSSRVVNTRYGSLRGFISSLPSRQLQPTEVFLGVPYAGAPRGRLRFMPPVTSPHWKGVRLADHFGPVCPQKLPSIANETEALKKMPLGRFQYLRRLLPYLTNQSEDCLYLNIYAPQSGK
;
A
#
# COMPACT_ATOMS: atom_id res chain seq x y z
N MET A 1 27.00 -6.26 1.13
CA MET A 1 25.65 -6.81 0.88
C MET A 1 24.68 -5.64 0.85
N ILE A 2 24.36 -5.16 -0.37
CA ILE A 2 23.71 -3.88 -0.66
C ILE A 2 22.22 -4.20 -0.78
N CYS A 3 21.44 -3.92 0.25
CA CYS A 3 20.00 -3.99 0.16
C CYS A 3 19.51 -2.66 -0.43
N HIS A 4 19.13 -2.72 -1.67
CA HIS A 4 18.78 -1.59 -2.50
C HIS A 4 17.52 -0.87 -2.05
N THR A 5 17.72 0.38 -1.81
CA THR A 5 16.76 1.48 -1.90
C THR A 5 16.13 1.50 -3.31
N VAL A 6 15.16 0.64 -3.57
CA VAL A 6 14.42 0.72 -4.82
C VAL A 6 12.95 0.62 -4.51
N LEU A 7 12.26 1.57 -5.08
CA LEU A 7 10.84 1.77 -5.29
C LEU A 7 10.09 2.56 -4.22
N SER A 8 10.47 3.83 -4.10
CA SER A 8 9.43 4.84 -3.97
C SER A 8 9.56 5.82 -5.14
N ARG A 9 9.50 5.32 -6.36
CA ARG A 9 9.09 6.16 -7.50
C ARG A 9 7.57 6.08 -7.54
N HIS A 10 6.92 7.25 -7.63
CA HIS A 10 5.56 7.38 -8.10
C HIS A 10 5.33 6.30 -9.15
N ILE A 11 4.34 5.45 -8.91
CA ILE A 11 3.75 4.68 -10.00
C ILE A 11 2.98 5.74 -10.76
N ASP A 12 3.63 6.33 -11.76
CA ASP A 12 3.03 7.29 -12.65
C ASP A 12 1.72 6.70 -13.18
N SER A 13 0.67 7.49 -13.18
CA SER A 13 -0.66 7.09 -13.63
C SER A 13 -0.67 6.62 -15.09
N ASP A 14 0.37 6.92 -15.85
CA ASP A 14 0.47 6.66 -17.28
C ASP A 14 0.79 5.20 -17.66
N SER A 15 1.18 4.34 -16.73
CA SER A 15 1.54 2.94 -17.01
C SER A 15 0.61 1.90 -16.37
N LYS A 16 -0.49 2.34 -15.76
CA LYS A 16 -1.44 1.45 -15.10
C LYS A 16 -2.52 0.98 -16.08
N THR A 17 -2.48 -0.29 -16.45
CA THR A 17 -3.54 -0.93 -17.21
C THR A 17 -4.33 -1.85 -16.29
N LEU A 18 -5.66 -1.71 -16.26
CA LEU A 18 -6.50 -2.62 -15.49
C LEU A 18 -6.26 -4.07 -15.92
N SER A 19 -6.07 -4.96 -14.96
CA SER A 19 -5.98 -6.40 -15.24
C SER A 19 -7.30 -6.89 -15.83
N SER A 20 -7.23 -7.70 -16.86
CA SER A 20 -8.40 -8.41 -17.38
C SER A 20 -8.89 -9.52 -16.44
N ARG A 21 -8.00 -9.98 -15.55
CA ARG A 21 -8.27 -11.07 -14.62
C ARG A 21 -9.02 -10.55 -13.39
N VAL A 22 -10.10 -11.26 -13.06
CA VAL A 22 -10.78 -11.12 -11.76
C VAL A 22 -10.36 -12.27 -10.89
N VAL A 23 -9.83 -11.97 -9.71
CA VAL A 23 -9.42 -12.96 -8.72
C VAL A 23 -10.54 -13.16 -7.71
N ASN A 24 -11.06 -14.37 -7.63
CA ASN A 24 -12.08 -14.73 -6.66
C ASN A 24 -11.42 -15.14 -5.34
N THR A 25 -11.76 -14.45 -4.27
CA THR A 25 -11.31 -14.77 -2.92
C THR A 25 -12.48 -15.32 -2.10
N ARG A 26 -12.17 -15.88 -0.93
CA ARG A 26 -13.18 -16.30 0.04
C ARG A 26 -14.17 -15.18 0.39
N TYR A 27 -13.73 -13.92 0.36
CA TYR A 27 -14.51 -12.76 0.83
C TYR A 27 -15.18 -11.99 -0.28
N GLY A 28 -14.80 -12.20 -1.53
CA GLY A 28 -15.33 -11.53 -2.71
C GLY A 28 -14.32 -11.48 -3.85
N SER A 29 -14.70 -10.89 -4.95
CA SER A 29 -13.87 -10.80 -6.14
C SER A 29 -13.06 -9.50 -6.14
N LEU A 30 -11.83 -9.56 -6.66
CA LEU A 30 -10.89 -8.45 -6.77
C LEU A 30 -10.43 -8.28 -8.21
N ARG A 31 -10.21 -7.03 -8.60
CA ARG A 31 -9.54 -6.68 -9.84
C ARG A 31 -8.42 -5.67 -9.56
N GLY A 32 -7.20 -6.05 -9.87
CA GLY A 32 -6.01 -5.20 -9.76
C GLY A 32 -5.68 -4.49 -11.07
N PHE A 33 -4.45 -4.04 -11.18
CA PHE A 33 -3.88 -3.48 -12.40
C PHE A 33 -2.52 -4.11 -12.72
N ILE A 34 -2.09 -3.95 -13.97
CA ILE A 34 -0.78 -4.39 -14.42
C ILE A 34 0.14 -3.18 -14.42
N SER A 35 1.29 -3.33 -13.76
CA SER A 35 2.37 -2.34 -13.77
C SER A 35 3.53 -2.90 -14.57
N SER A 36 3.91 -2.18 -15.62
CA SER A 36 5.12 -2.47 -16.39
C SER A 36 6.32 -1.79 -15.74
N LEU A 37 7.36 -2.56 -15.50
CA LEU A 37 8.61 -2.03 -14.97
C LEU A 37 9.44 -1.40 -16.10
N PRO A 38 10.29 -0.38 -15.80
CA PRO A 38 11.07 0.32 -16.83
C PRO A 38 12.05 -0.55 -17.61
N SER A 39 12.39 -1.72 -17.09
CA SER A 39 13.30 -2.67 -17.72
C SER A 39 12.52 -3.67 -18.58
N ARG A 40 12.90 -3.77 -19.87
CA ARG A 40 12.36 -4.77 -20.80
C ARG A 40 12.66 -6.22 -20.41
N GLN A 41 13.59 -6.44 -19.50
CA GLN A 41 13.97 -7.77 -19.00
C GLN A 41 13.08 -8.25 -17.84
N LEU A 42 12.32 -7.35 -17.23
CA LEU A 42 11.43 -7.69 -16.12
C LEU A 42 10.01 -7.90 -16.62
N GLN A 43 9.40 -8.97 -16.15
CA GLN A 43 8.01 -9.25 -16.45
C GLN A 43 7.09 -8.20 -15.81
N PRO A 44 5.97 -7.87 -16.45
CA PRO A 44 4.95 -7.05 -15.84
C PRO A 44 4.47 -7.64 -14.51
N THR A 45 4.08 -6.78 -13.58
CA THR A 45 3.63 -7.18 -12.26
C THR A 45 2.13 -6.90 -12.14
N GLU A 46 1.38 -7.88 -11.70
CA GLU A 46 -0.01 -7.71 -11.31
C GLU A 46 -0.06 -7.19 -9.89
N VAL A 47 -0.73 -6.05 -9.69
CA VAL A 47 -0.73 -5.30 -8.44
C VAL A 47 -2.15 -5.17 -7.91
N PHE A 48 -2.33 -5.52 -6.64
CA PHE A 48 -3.58 -5.33 -5.91
C PHE A 48 -3.28 -4.46 -4.69
N LEU A 49 -3.85 -3.27 -4.63
CA LEU A 49 -3.67 -2.33 -3.53
C LEU A 49 -4.93 -2.24 -2.66
N GLY A 50 -4.75 -2.03 -1.37
CA GLY A 50 -5.86 -1.81 -0.45
C GLY A 50 -6.80 -3.01 -0.32
N VAL A 51 -6.27 -4.22 -0.30
CA VAL A 51 -7.05 -5.46 -0.12
C VAL A 51 -7.35 -5.65 1.36
N PRO A 52 -8.62 -5.66 1.80
CA PRO A 52 -8.94 -5.87 3.21
C PRO A 52 -8.66 -7.31 3.61
N TYR A 53 -7.92 -7.51 4.69
CA TYR A 53 -7.61 -8.84 5.21
C TYR A 53 -8.31 -9.15 6.54
N ALA A 54 -8.85 -8.12 7.20
CA ALA A 54 -9.60 -8.26 8.45
C ALA A 54 -10.69 -7.19 8.56
N GLY A 55 -11.62 -7.39 9.47
CA GLY A 55 -12.61 -6.39 9.82
C GLY A 55 -11.98 -5.16 10.48
N ALA A 56 -12.55 -3.97 10.24
CA ALA A 56 -12.07 -2.73 10.82
C ALA A 56 -12.07 -2.79 12.36
N PRO A 57 -10.96 -2.49 13.05
CA PRO A 57 -10.85 -2.55 14.52
C PRO A 57 -11.49 -1.32 15.17
N ARG A 58 -12.81 -1.19 15.03
CA ARG A 58 -13.61 -0.05 15.53
C ARG A 58 -14.50 -0.45 16.71
N GLY A 59 -14.83 0.52 17.55
CA GLY A 59 -15.75 0.32 18.67
C GLY A 59 -15.30 -0.80 19.60
N ARG A 60 -16.09 -1.85 19.76
CA ARG A 60 -15.74 -3.00 20.61
C ARG A 60 -14.58 -3.85 20.08
N LEU A 61 -14.22 -3.70 18.81
CA LEU A 61 -13.09 -4.44 18.20
C LEU A 61 -11.75 -3.73 18.38
N ARG A 62 -11.71 -2.52 18.97
CA ARG A 62 -10.46 -1.82 19.29
C ARG A 62 -9.68 -2.65 20.31
N PHE A 63 -8.39 -2.81 20.05
CA PHE A 63 -7.46 -3.58 20.89
C PHE A 63 -7.80 -5.08 21.05
N MET A 64 -8.76 -5.58 20.29
CA MET A 64 -9.11 -7.00 20.24
C MET A 64 -8.35 -7.67 19.09
N PRO A 65 -8.16 -9.00 19.15
CA PRO A 65 -7.65 -9.76 18.00
C PRO A 65 -8.46 -9.47 16.73
N PRO A 66 -7.83 -9.43 15.55
CA PRO A 66 -8.52 -9.18 14.30
C PRO A 66 -9.61 -10.21 14.02
N VAL A 67 -10.77 -9.75 13.60
CA VAL A 67 -11.84 -10.62 13.10
C VAL A 67 -11.76 -10.74 11.58
N THR A 68 -12.36 -11.79 11.02
CA THR A 68 -12.39 -12.00 9.58
C THR A 68 -12.99 -10.81 8.83
N SER A 69 -12.44 -10.53 7.63
CA SER A 69 -12.95 -9.48 6.77
C SER A 69 -14.43 -9.72 6.41
N PRO A 70 -15.27 -8.69 6.38
CA PRO A 70 -16.63 -8.83 5.87
C PRO A 70 -16.60 -9.20 4.39
N HIS A 71 -17.60 -10.01 3.98
CA HIS A 71 -17.80 -10.32 2.57
C HIS A 71 -18.30 -9.09 1.81
N TRP A 72 -17.88 -8.96 0.56
CA TRP A 72 -18.40 -7.93 -0.35
C TRP A 72 -19.01 -8.57 -1.60
N LYS A 73 -19.97 -7.87 -2.18
CA LYS A 73 -20.62 -8.26 -3.43
C LYS A 73 -19.93 -7.59 -4.63
N GLY A 74 -19.92 -8.28 -5.75
CA GLY A 74 -19.35 -7.77 -7.00
C GLY A 74 -17.82 -7.77 -7.01
N VAL A 75 -17.25 -7.07 -7.98
CA VAL A 75 -15.80 -6.96 -8.17
C VAL A 75 -15.30 -5.67 -7.54
N ARG A 76 -14.46 -5.77 -6.54
CA ARG A 76 -13.79 -4.64 -5.90
C ARG A 76 -12.52 -4.29 -6.67
N LEU A 77 -12.39 -3.02 -7.06
CA LEU A 77 -11.15 -2.50 -7.64
C LEU A 77 -10.09 -2.35 -6.52
N ALA A 78 -8.92 -2.90 -6.78
CA ALA A 78 -7.77 -2.89 -5.88
C ALA A 78 -6.62 -2.10 -6.54
N ASP A 79 -6.85 -0.83 -6.79
CA ASP A 79 -6.00 0.06 -7.59
C ASP A 79 -5.42 1.24 -6.80
N HIS A 80 -5.76 1.37 -5.53
CA HIS A 80 -5.25 2.41 -4.64
C HIS A 80 -4.98 1.89 -3.23
N PHE A 81 -4.06 2.55 -2.53
CA PHE A 81 -3.71 2.20 -1.16
C PHE A 81 -4.88 2.43 -0.21
N GLY A 82 -5.09 1.51 0.71
CA GLY A 82 -5.94 1.74 1.87
C GLY A 82 -5.33 2.78 2.83
N PRO A 83 -6.14 3.34 3.74
CA PRO A 83 -5.64 4.24 4.77
C PRO A 83 -4.69 3.50 5.72
N VAL A 84 -3.76 4.25 6.32
CA VAL A 84 -2.88 3.74 7.38
C VAL A 84 -3.56 3.86 8.74
N CYS A 85 -3.13 3.03 9.69
CA CYS A 85 -3.66 3.08 11.05
C CYS A 85 -3.29 4.39 11.74
N PRO A 86 -4.13 4.88 12.68
CA PRO A 86 -3.88 6.10 13.44
C PRO A 86 -2.52 6.04 14.13
N GLN A 87 -1.67 7.02 13.86
CA GLN A 87 -0.31 7.09 14.37
C GLN A 87 0.18 8.53 14.43
N LYS A 88 1.14 8.78 15.33
CA LYS A 88 1.80 10.08 15.41
C LYS A 88 2.70 10.28 14.21
N LEU A 89 2.46 11.35 13.45
CA LEU A 89 3.31 11.69 12.32
C LEU A 89 4.72 12.12 12.76
N PRO A 90 5.76 11.83 11.97
CA PRO A 90 7.10 12.31 12.23
C PRO A 90 7.15 13.84 12.28
N SER A 91 7.80 14.39 13.31
CA SER A 91 8.00 15.83 13.45
C SER A 91 9.20 16.28 12.61
N ILE A 92 8.94 16.55 11.32
CA ILE A 92 9.97 16.97 10.34
C ILE A 92 9.62 18.29 9.62
N ALA A 93 8.63 19.03 10.13
CA ALA A 93 8.21 20.29 9.53
C ALA A 93 9.34 21.36 9.55
N ASN A 94 10.13 21.40 10.62
CA ASN A 94 11.31 22.23 10.71
C ASN A 94 12.57 21.37 10.50
N GLU A 95 13.22 21.56 9.37
CA GLU A 95 14.40 20.77 8.97
C GLU A 95 15.56 20.98 9.95
N THR A 96 15.84 22.21 10.35
CA THR A 96 16.93 22.55 11.27
C THR A 96 16.77 21.84 12.61
N GLU A 97 15.57 21.84 13.17
CA GLU A 97 15.28 21.15 14.43
C GLU A 97 15.28 19.63 14.28
N ALA A 98 14.82 19.11 13.14
CA ALA A 98 14.86 17.70 12.87
C ALA A 98 16.29 17.17 12.73
N LEU A 99 17.16 17.90 12.04
CA LEU A 99 18.57 17.54 11.85
C LEU A 99 19.41 17.58 13.12
N LYS A 100 18.99 18.31 14.15
CA LYS A 100 19.60 18.22 15.50
C LYS A 100 19.31 16.87 16.17
N LYS A 101 18.23 16.18 15.79
CA LYS A 101 17.74 14.96 16.44
C LYS A 101 17.95 13.70 15.60
N MET A 102 18.19 13.85 14.31
CA MET A 102 18.38 12.71 13.41
C MET A 102 19.32 13.04 12.25
N PRO A 103 20.03 12.03 11.70
CA PRO A 103 20.89 12.23 10.54
C PRO A 103 20.07 12.55 9.28
N LEU A 104 20.71 13.26 8.33
CA LEU A 104 20.11 13.73 7.08
C LEU A 104 19.43 12.61 6.28
N GLY A 105 20.05 11.43 6.19
CA GLY A 105 19.45 10.29 5.47
C GLY A 105 18.11 9.84 6.06
N ARG A 106 17.98 9.83 7.40
CA ARG A 106 16.72 9.54 8.09
C ARG A 106 15.68 10.63 7.84
N PHE A 107 16.07 11.90 7.91
CA PHE A 107 15.19 13.02 7.60
C PHE A 107 14.63 12.93 6.18
N GLN A 108 15.49 12.69 5.19
CA GLN A 108 15.08 12.53 3.78
C GLN A 108 14.15 11.34 3.58
N TYR A 109 14.40 10.23 4.27
CA TYR A 109 13.52 9.06 4.24
C TYR A 109 12.13 9.39 4.80
N LEU A 110 12.07 10.01 5.98
CA LEU A 110 10.81 10.39 6.62
C LEU A 110 10.03 11.41 5.80
N ARG A 111 10.71 12.36 5.16
CA ARG A 111 10.07 13.34 4.26
C ARG A 111 9.40 12.68 3.06
N ARG A 112 10.00 11.63 2.51
CA ARG A 112 9.39 10.82 1.43
C ARG A 112 8.24 9.94 1.92
N LEU A 113 8.30 9.49 3.16
CA LEU A 113 7.29 8.62 3.77
C LEU A 113 6.03 9.39 4.19
N LEU A 114 6.21 10.63 4.66
CA LEU A 114 5.14 11.43 5.27
C LEU A 114 3.85 11.52 4.45
N PRO A 115 3.86 11.73 3.12
CA PRO A 115 2.65 11.77 2.31
C PRO A 115 1.79 10.50 2.39
N TYR A 116 2.42 9.34 2.57
CA TYR A 116 1.73 8.06 2.70
C TYR A 116 1.12 7.82 4.08
N LEU A 117 1.50 8.62 5.09
CA LEU A 117 1.03 8.49 6.46
C LEU A 117 -0.11 9.46 6.80
N THR A 118 -0.48 10.35 5.90
CA THR A 118 -1.48 11.41 6.16
C THR A 118 -2.91 10.90 6.14
N ASN A 119 -3.23 9.95 5.25
CA ASN A 119 -4.55 9.36 5.16
C ASN A 119 -4.71 8.28 6.23
N GLN A 120 -5.16 8.68 7.43
CA GLN A 120 -5.30 7.79 8.58
C GLN A 120 -6.76 7.42 8.85
N SER A 121 -6.99 6.16 9.22
CA SER A 121 -8.30 5.67 9.63
C SER A 121 -8.15 4.51 10.60
N GLU A 122 -9.14 4.30 11.47
CA GLU A 122 -9.23 3.05 12.24
C GLU A 122 -9.54 1.83 11.33
N ASP A 123 -10.15 2.07 10.16
CA ASP A 123 -10.28 1.06 9.11
C ASP A 123 -8.98 1.03 8.29
N CYS A 124 -8.00 0.29 8.78
CA CYS A 124 -6.64 0.30 8.25
C CYS A 124 -6.03 -1.09 8.02
N LEU A 125 -6.83 -2.15 8.17
CA LEU A 125 -6.33 -3.52 8.03
C LEU A 125 -6.37 -3.95 6.56
N TYR A 126 -5.50 -3.35 5.76
CA TYR A 126 -5.34 -3.59 4.33
C TYR A 126 -3.94 -4.07 4.01
N LEU A 127 -3.80 -4.86 2.96
CA LEU A 127 -2.52 -5.31 2.43
C LEU A 127 -2.42 -4.99 0.94
N ASN A 128 -1.20 -4.99 0.43
CA ASN A 128 -0.90 -4.80 -0.98
C ASN A 128 -0.17 -6.04 -1.50
N ILE A 129 -0.58 -6.53 -2.65
CA ILE A 129 -0.06 -7.75 -3.27
C ILE A 129 0.60 -7.36 -4.59
N TYR A 130 1.83 -7.80 -4.77
CA TYR A 130 2.58 -7.68 -6.01
C TYR A 130 2.94 -9.08 -6.48
N ALA A 131 2.37 -9.49 -7.58
CA ALA A 131 2.58 -10.82 -8.13
C ALA A 131 3.13 -10.72 -9.57
N PRO A 132 4.06 -11.59 -9.98
CA PRO A 132 4.42 -11.67 -11.39
C PRO A 132 3.18 -11.93 -12.23
N GLN A 133 3.05 -11.23 -13.36
CA GLN A 133 2.00 -11.56 -14.30
C GLN A 133 2.28 -12.96 -14.85
N SER A 134 1.45 -13.93 -14.50
CA SER A 134 1.56 -15.27 -15.06
C SER A 134 1.33 -15.16 -16.55
N GLY A 135 2.34 -15.51 -17.35
CA GLY A 135 2.18 -15.68 -18.79
C GLY A 135 1.07 -16.70 -19.06
N LYS A 136 0.30 -16.42 -20.09
CA LYS A 136 -0.60 -17.40 -20.67
C LYS A 136 0.20 -18.55 -21.26
#